data_724197ac46f93ba349c63a36bfcd31f6
#
_entry.id   724197ac46f93ba349c63a36bfcd31f6
#
_cell.length_a   1.000
_cell.length_b   1.000
_cell.length_c   1.000
_cell.angle_alpha   90.00
_cell.angle_beta   90.00
_cell.angle_gamma   90.00
#
_symmetry.space_group_name_H-M   'P 1'
#
loop_
_entity.id
_entity.type
_entity.pdbx_description
1 polymer ?
#
loop_
_entity_poly.entity_id
_entity_poly.type
_entity_poly.pdbx_seq_one_letter_code
_entity_poly.pdbx_strand_id
1 'polypeptide(L)'
;MGFTTQLLHSDRRFGVEHGNLLKPIHPGVTYGYEDAHDLARVFQGKQKGYTYGRQINPTVEALEQKVTQMENGRATIAFSTGMAAIGTTLFALLRSGDHVIASKYLFGNTASLFESFGTHG
;
A
#
# COMPACT_ATOMS: atom_id res chain seq x y z
N MET A 1 4.27 -19.21 15.33
CA MET A 1 4.40 -17.91 16.02
C MET A 1 2.99 -17.38 16.23
N GLY A 2 2.62 -16.97 17.45
CA GLY A 2 1.26 -16.48 17.75
C GLY A 2 0.96 -15.14 17.08
N PHE A 3 -0.33 -14.83 16.88
CA PHE A 3 -0.79 -13.60 16.23
C PHE A 3 -0.18 -12.33 16.85
N THR A 4 -0.18 -12.22 18.18
CA THR A 4 0.40 -11.07 18.89
C THR A 4 1.89 -10.91 18.60
N THR A 5 2.65 -12.00 18.55
CA THR A 5 4.09 -11.95 18.22
C THR A 5 4.31 -11.54 16.76
N GLN A 6 3.47 -11.98 15.84
CA GLN A 6 3.50 -11.52 14.45
C GLN A 6 3.21 -10.04 14.35
N LEU A 7 2.16 -9.56 15.03
CA LEU A 7 1.77 -8.16 15.04
C LEU A 7 2.90 -7.24 15.52
N LEU A 8 3.61 -7.64 16.56
CA LEU A 8 4.67 -6.82 17.16
C LEU A 8 6.02 -6.88 16.43
N HIS A 9 6.33 -8.01 15.80
CA HIS A 9 7.70 -8.28 15.36
C HIS A 9 7.88 -8.68 13.90
N SER A 10 6.81 -8.78 13.13
CA SER A 10 6.88 -9.23 11.74
C SER A 10 7.69 -8.33 10.81
N ASP A 11 7.67 -7.03 11.06
CA ASP A 11 8.41 -6.01 10.32
C ASP A 11 9.94 -6.14 10.45
N ARG A 12 10.44 -6.78 11.52
CA ARG A 12 11.87 -7.03 11.70
C ARG A 12 12.49 -7.96 10.66
N ARG A 13 11.68 -8.77 9.99
CA ARG A 13 12.16 -9.65 8.91
C ARG A 13 12.72 -8.89 7.71
N PHE A 14 12.38 -7.63 7.58
CA PHE A 14 12.78 -6.75 6.47
C PHE A 14 13.93 -5.82 6.84
N GLY A 15 14.67 -6.17 7.88
CA GLY A 15 15.81 -5.44 8.38
C GLY A 15 15.48 -4.49 9.54
N VAL A 16 16.48 -4.27 10.37
CA VAL A 16 16.41 -3.39 11.53
C VAL A 16 17.51 -2.34 11.38
N GLU A 17 17.12 -1.08 11.29
CA GLU A 17 18.05 0.02 11.12
C GLU A 17 18.67 0.37 12.47
N HIS A 18 19.99 0.44 12.51
CA HIS A 18 20.76 0.84 13.68
C HIS A 18 20.43 0.05 14.98
N GLY A 19 19.98 -1.20 14.85
CA GLY A 19 19.60 -2.03 15.99
C GLY A 19 18.29 -1.65 16.69
N ASN A 20 17.49 -0.80 16.08
CA ASN A 20 16.19 -0.42 16.62
C ASN A 20 15.24 -1.62 16.75
N LEU A 21 14.44 -1.63 17.81
CA LEU A 21 13.42 -2.66 18.00
C LEU A 21 12.20 -2.49 17.09
N LEU A 22 11.94 -1.27 16.65
CA LEU A 22 10.85 -0.90 15.74
C LEU A 22 11.42 -0.25 14.50
N LYS A 23 10.68 -0.31 13.38
CA LYS A 23 11.03 0.44 12.18
C LYS A 23 11.00 1.94 12.49
N PRO A 24 12.04 2.70 12.14
CA PRO A 24 12.03 4.15 12.25
C PRO A 24 10.94 4.79 11.39
N ILE A 25 10.47 5.96 11.81
CA ILE A 25 9.58 6.79 10.98
C ILE A 25 10.44 7.59 10.02
N HIS A 26 10.20 7.43 8.72
CA HIS A 26 10.89 8.13 7.65
C HIS A 26 10.01 9.27 7.12
N PRO A 27 10.20 10.52 7.55
CA PRO A 27 9.44 11.67 7.07
C PRO A 27 9.94 12.18 5.71
N GLY A 28 11.04 11.61 5.18
CA GLY A 28 11.62 12.01 3.91
C GLY A 28 10.69 11.81 2.73
N VAL A 29 10.63 12.81 1.83
CA VAL A 29 9.81 12.78 0.63
C VAL A 29 10.64 12.34 -0.57
N THR A 30 11.88 12.79 -0.67
CA THR A 30 12.82 12.49 -1.77
C THR A 30 14.02 11.75 -1.24
N TYR A 31 14.55 10.86 -2.05
CA TYR A 31 15.71 10.02 -1.72
C TYR A 31 16.83 10.28 -2.73
N GLY A 32 18.04 10.51 -2.23
CA GLY A 32 19.22 10.79 -3.05
C GLY A 32 20.04 9.54 -3.33
N TYR A 33 20.76 9.57 -4.43
CA TYR A 33 21.73 8.56 -4.85
C TYR A 33 23.03 9.23 -5.21
N GLU A 34 24.15 8.61 -4.90
CA GLU A 34 25.48 9.12 -5.30
C GLU A 34 25.68 9.00 -6.81
N ASP A 35 25.14 7.94 -7.43
CA ASP A 35 25.19 7.70 -8.86
C ASP A 35 23.80 7.83 -9.50
N ALA A 36 23.70 8.67 -10.53
CA ALA A 36 22.47 8.85 -11.29
C ALA A 36 22.00 7.56 -12.00
N HIS A 37 22.92 6.66 -12.34
CA HIS A 37 22.56 5.37 -12.93
C HIS A 37 21.85 4.47 -11.93
N ASP A 38 22.20 4.52 -10.65
CA ASP A 38 21.51 3.78 -9.61
C ASP A 38 20.08 4.27 -9.44
N LEU A 39 19.88 5.58 -9.39
CA LEU A 39 18.55 6.19 -9.36
C LEU A 39 17.73 5.77 -10.59
N ALA A 40 18.33 5.81 -11.78
CA ALA A 40 17.64 5.39 -13.01
C ALA A 40 17.23 3.90 -12.97
N ARG A 41 18.08 3.03 -12.42
CA ARG A 41 17.76 1.60 -12.24
C ARG A 41 16.59 1.38 -11.28
N VAL A 42 16.51 2.17 -10.21
CA VAL A 42 15.39 2.10 -9.28
C VAL A 42 14.09 2.55 -9.97
N PHE A 43 14.10 3.66 -10.71
CA PHE A 43 12.95 4.12 -11.48
C PHE A 43 12.48 3.10 -12.53
N GLN A 44 13.40 2.34 -13.12
CA GLN A 44 13.09 1.29 -14.08
C GLN A 44 12.67 -0.04 -13.44
N GLY A 45 12.59 -0.11 -12.09
CA GLY A 45 12.28 -1.34 -11.37
C GLY A 45 13.38 -2.42 -11.45
N LYS A 46 14.57 -2.09 -11.94
CA LYS A 46 15.71 -3.01 -12.05
C LYS A 46 16.52 -3.15 -10.75
N GLN A 47 16.31 -2.24 -9.83
CA GLN A 47 16.95 -2.21 -8.53
C GLN A 47 15.93 -1.80 -7.48
N LYS A 48 15.97 -2.43 -6.30
CA LYS A 48 15.15 -2.00 -5.16
C LYS A 48 15.71 -0.70 -4.60
N GLY A 49 14.83 0.21 -4.21
CA GLY A 49 15.21 1.48 -3.62
C GLY A 49 14.02 2.42 -3.50
N TYR A 50 14.25 3.58 -2.90
CA TYR A 50 13.25 4.62 -2.72
C TYR A 50 13.64 5.82 -3.58
N THR A 51 12.69 6.45 -4.24
CA THR A 51 12.92 7.62 -5.09
C THR A 51 12.10 8.80 -4.61
N TYR A 52 10.82 8.57 -4.40
CA TYR A 52 9.88 9.58 -3.97
C TYR A 52 8.78 8.98 -3.09
N GLY A 53 8.46 9.60 -1.95
CA GLY A 53 7.55 9.09 -0.94
C GLY A 53 6.11 8.83 -1.41
N ARG A 54 5.66 9.48 -2.51
CA ARG A 54 4.37 9.17 -3.14
C ARG A 54 4.35 7.80 -3.79
N GLN A 55 5.49 7.33 -4.32
CA GLN A 55 5.60 6.02 -4.95
C GLN A 55 5.80 4.93 -3.90
N ILE A 56 6.77 5.14 -3.02
CA ILE A 56 7.09 4.23 -1.93
C ILE A 56 7.82 4.97 -0.80
N ASN A 57 7.44 4.71 0.43
CA ASN A 57 8.08 5.25 1.63
C ASN A 57 8.35 4.10 2.60
N PRO A 58 9.53 4.02 3.26
CA PRO A 58 9.87 2.90 4.14
C PRO A 58 8.89 2.68 5.29
N THR A 59 8.29 3.75 5.83
CA THR A 59 7.30 3.64 6.91
C THR A 59 5.99 3.03 6.39
N VAL A 60 5.52 3.49 5.23
CA VAL A 60 4.30 2.96 4.59
C VAL A 60 4.51 1.52 4.17
N GLU A 61 5.66 1.21 3.55
CA GLU A 61 6.02 -0.16 3.18
C GLU A 61 6.03 -1.11 4.40
N ALA A 62 6.55 -0.66 5.55
CA ALA A 62 6.53 -1.46 6.77
C ALA A 62 5.11 -1.76 7.25
N LEU A 63 4.17 -0.81 7.14
CA LEU A 63 2.75 -1.02 7.42
C LEU A 63 2.14 -2.03 6.45
N GLU A 64 2.37 -1.85 5.16
CA GLU A 64 1.85 -2.74 4.10
C GLU A 64 2.32 -4.18 4.29
N GLN A 65 3.61 -4.37 4.58
CA GLN A 65 4.19 -5.68 4.86
C GLN A 65 3.57 -6.32 6.12
N LYS A 66 3.34 -5.53 7.16
CA LYS A 66 2.73 -6.01 8.40
C LYS A 66 1.29 -6.47 8.17
N VAL A 67 0.48 -5.68 7.49
CA VAL A 67 -0.91 -6.04 7.16
C VAL A 67 -0.95 -7.26 6.24
N THR A 68 -0.08 -7.31 5.23
CA THR A 68 0.04 -8.49 4.35
C THR A 68 0.25 -9.78 5.14
N GLN A 69 1.11 -9.73 6.15
CA GLN A 69 1.37 -10.92 6.99
C GLN A 69 0.22 -11.25 7.92
N MET A 70 -0.45 -10.24 8.49
CA MET A 70 -1.60 -10.44 9.38
C MET A 70 -2.77 -11.09 8.65
N GLU A 71 -3.03 -10.66 7.42
CA GLU A 71 -4.10 -11.17 6.57
C GLU A 71 -3.70 -12.43 5.76
N ASN A 72 -2.46 -12.90 5.90
CA ASN A 72 -1.90 -13.95 5.06
C ASN A 72 -2.12 -13.67 3.56
N GLY A 73 -2.04 -12.39 3.20
CA GLY A 73 -2.27 -11.87 1.86
C GLY A 73 -1.04 -11.99 0.97
N ARG A 74 -1.21 -11.72 -0.31
CA ARG A 74 -0.12 -11.65 -1.30
C ARG A 74 0.63 -10.33 -1.21
N ALA A 75 -0.10 -9.24 -1.08
CA ALA A 75 0.41 -7.87 -0.97
C ALA A 75 -0.66 -6.96 -0.37
N THR A 76 -0.23 -5.82 0.15
CA THR A 76 -1.10 -4.74 0.65
C THR A 76 -0.66 -3.43 0.02
N ILE A 77 -1.61 -2.57 -0.29
CA ILE A 77 -1.39 -1.18 -0.68
C ILE A 77 -2.13 -0.30 0.31
N ALA A 78 -1.43 0.63 0.94
CA ALA A 78 -2.00 1.55 1.90
C ALA A 78 -2.51 2.83 1.21
N PHE A 79 -3.64 3.32 1.69
CA PHE A 79 -4.28 4.56 1.24
C PHE A 79 -4.52 5.49 2.43
N SER A 80 -4.63 6.78 2.17
CA SER A 80 -4.89 7.78 3.21
C SER A 80 -6.30 7.71 3.78
N THR A 81 -7.25 7.10 3.07
CA THR A 81 -8.64 6.92 3.51
C THR A 81 -9.22 5.60 3.02
N GLY A 82 -10.22 5.06 3.73
CA GLY A 82 -10.95 3.86 3.30
C GLY A 82 -11.67 4.06 1.96
N MET A 83 -12.25 5.24 1.71
CA MET A 83 -12.89 5.54 0.42
C MET A 83 -11.89 5.59 -0.74
N ALA A 84 -10.67 6.08 -0.50
CA ALA A 84 -9.59 6.01 -1.49
C ALA A 84 -9.22 4.56 -1.82
N ALA A 85 -9.14 3.69 -0.81
CA ALA A 85 -8.87 2.27 -1.02
C ALA A 85 -9.98 1.59 -1.86
N ILE A 86 -11.25 1.83 -1.52
CA ILE A 86 -12.39 1.27 -2.25
C ILE A 86 -12.42 1.80 -3.68
N GLY A 87 -12.38 3.12 -3.86
CA GLY A 87 -12.45 3.75 -5.17
C GLY A 87 -11.31 3.32 -6.09
N THR A 88 -10.08 3.33 -5.59
CA THR A 88 -8.91 2.89 -6.38
C THR A 88 -9.02 1.41 -6.76
N THR A 89 -9.52 0.56 -5.88
CA THR A 89 -9.74 -0.85 -6.18
C THR A 89 -10.73 -1.02 -7.33
N LEU A 90 -11.86 -0.30 -7.31
CA LEU A 90 -12.83 -0.34 -8.40
C LEU A 90 -12.23 0.14 -9.72
N PHE A 91 -11.54 1.30 -9.72
CA PHE A 91 -10.88 1.83 -10.91
C PHE A 91 -9.79 0.91 -11.48
N ALA A 92 -9.07 0.21 -10.61
CA ALA A 92 -7.99 -0.69 -11.04
C ALA A 92 -8.51 -1.99 -11.66
N LEU A 93 -9.64 -2.51 -11.18
CA LEU A 93 -10.16 -3.83 -11.53
C LEU A 93 -11.29 -3.80 -12.57
N LEU A 94 -12.04 -2.69 -12.65
CA LEU A 94 -13.24 -2.60 -13.47
C LEU A 94 -13.03 -1.76 -14.71
N ARG A 95 -13.77 -2.10 -15.76
CA ARG A 95 -13.90 -1.34 -17.00
C ARG A 95 -15.38 -1.09 -17.29
N SER A 96 -15.65 -0.14 -18.17
CA SER A 96 -17.04 0.11 -18.63
C SER A 96 -17.65 -1.17 -19.18
N GLY A 97 -18.85 -1.51 -18.70
CA GLY A 97 -19.57 -2.74 -19.04
C GLY A 97 -19.33 -3.92 -18.09
N ASP A 98 -18.43 -3.82 -17.14
CA ASP A 98 -18.24 -4.87 -16.13
C ASP A 98 -19.38 -4.88 -15.10
N HIS A 99 -19.65 -6.05 -14.53
CA HIS A 99 -20.68 -6.23 -13.51
C HIS A 99 -20.07 -6.38 -12.12
N VAL A 100 -20.64 -5.67 -11.15
CA VAL A 100 -20.27 -5.74 -9.74
C VAL A 100 -21.46 -6.21 -8.92
N ILE A 101 -21.22 -7.19 -8.05
CA ILE A 101 -22.19 -7.64 -7.06
C ILE A 101 -21.75 -7.10 -5.70
N ALA A 102 -22.61 -6.31 -5.07
CA ALA A 102 -22.34 -5.72 -3.78
C ALA A 102 -23.48 -6.00 -2.79
N SER A 103 -23.16 -6.00 -1.50
CA SER A 103 -24.17 -6.06 -0.45
C SER A 103 -25.04 -4.80 -0.45
N LYS A 104 -26.34 -4.93 -0.20
CA LYS A 104 -27.23 -3.78 0.04
C LYS A 104 -26.96 -3.06 1.38
N TYR A 105 -26.19 -3.67 2.26
CA TYR A 105 -25.83 -3.12 3.58
C TYR A 105 -24.46 -2.44 3.57
N LEU A 106 -24.10 -1.78 2.47
CA LEU A 106 -22.88 -1.00 2.40
C LEU A 106 -22.99 0.29 3.21
N PHE A 107 -21.83 0.80 3.64
CA PHE A 107 -21.71 2.15 4.16
C PHE A 107 -22.19 3.17 3.10
N GLY A 108 -22.95 4.19 3.50
CA GLY A 108 -23.66 5.10 2.60
C GLY A 108 -22.78 5.69 1.48
N ASN A 109 -21.58 6.18 1.81
CA ASN A 109 -20.68 6.74 0.80
C ASN A 109 -20.19 5.68 -0.22
N THR A 110 -20.05 4.44 0.21
CA THR A 110 -19.70 3.35 -0.72
C THR A 110 -20.87 3.03 -1.64
N ALA A 111 -22.10 3.03 -1.13
CA ALA A 111 -23.29 2.85 -1.96
C ALA A 111 -23.41 3.97 -3.01
N SER A 112 -23.26 5.23 -2.60
CA SER A 112 -23.28 6.38 -3.51
C SER A 112 -22.15 6.31 -4.57
N LEU A 113 -20.99 5.79 -4.20
CA LEU A 113 -19.91 5.57 -5.16
C LEU A 113 -20.32 4.57 -6.25
N PHE A 114 -20.95 3.45 -5.88
CA PHE A 114 -21.45 2.46 -6.86
C PHE A 114 -22.54 3.03 -7.75
N GLU A 115 -23.46 3.84 -7.20
CA GLU A 115 -24.48 4.53 -7.98
C GLU A 115 -23.85 5.46 -9.02
N SER A 116 -22.84 6.25 -8.61
CA SER A 116 -22.10 7.14 -9.51
C SER A 116 -21.39 6.38 -10.63
N PHE A 117 -20.77 5.25 -10.34
CA PHE A 117 -20.15 4.41 -11.36
C PHE A 117 -21.19 3.85 -12.33
N GLY A 118 -22.36 3.42 -11.85
CA GLY A 118 -23.43 2.87 -12.70
C GLY A 118 -24.08 3.90 -13.63
N THR A 119 -23.98 5.20 -13.32
CA THR A 119 -24.57 6.27 -14.16
C THR A 119 -23.58 6.84 -15.19
N HIS A 120 -22.29 6.62 -15.04
CA HIS A 120 -21.23 7.18 -15.90
C HIS A 120 -20.41 6.10 -16.62
N GLY A 121 -20.73 4.82 -16.43
CA GLY A 121 -20.00 3.66 -16.96
C GLY A 121 -20.53 3.08 -18.25
#